data_c58f3302dd2fb56ae385636ffce428c6
#
_entry.id   c58f3302dd2fb56ae385636ffce428c6
#
_cell.length_a   1.000
_cell.length_b   1.000
_cell.length_c   1.000
_cell.angle_alpha   90.00
_cell.angle_beta   90.00
_cell.angle_gamma   90.00
#
_symmetry.space_group_name_H-M   'P 1'
#
loop_
_entity.id
_entity.type
_entity.pdbx_description
1 polymer ?
#
loop_
_entity_poly.entity_id
_entity_poly.type
_entity_poly.pdbx_seq_one_letter_code
_entity_poly.pdbx_strand_id
1 'polypeptide(L)'
;MIDENNLHGILKKVMIMKKKCALYASKLVKDGMVVGLGGGSTISYLIDYVKDKDIKVVSPSSKTVLLAQKMGLTVLNTQYVDHVDIAFDGCDEVDSHLNALKSGGIHTQEKIIASMADEYIVLVDESKFHETLTFKVPVVVEVLPKAYSVVKKKLEKLNGNVELRTASNKDGFLMSDEGNILLDVYFDGVQDIRLLNQTLLMMPGVVDTSLFVDILTGMILVNDKGVFKKERNGEFYAL
;
A
#
# COMPACT_ATOMS: atom_id res chain seq x y z
N MET A 1 -26.65 17.28 -5.63
CA MET A 1 -26.88 15.90 -6.13
C MET A 1 -25.93 15.69 -7.29
N ILE A 2 -25.03 14.73 -7.20
CA ILE A 2 -24.18 14.36 -8.34
C ILE A 2 -25.09 13.60 -9.31
N ASP A 3 -25.16 14.05 -10.56
CA ASP A 3 -25.92 13.41 -11.63
C ASP A 3 -25.40 11.96 -11.83
N GLU A 4 -26.29 10.97 -11.87
CA GLU A 4 -25.94 9.55 -12.02
C GLU A 4 -25.09 9.29 -13.28
N ASN A 5 -25.33 10.03 -14.36
CA ASN A 5 -24.55 9.96 -15.61
C ASN A 5 -23.11 10.45 -15.41
N ASN A 6 -22.92 11.49 -14.61
CA ASN A 6 -21.59 12.02 -14.27
C ASN A 6 -20.81 11.04 -13.38
N LEU A 7 -21.47 10.43 -12.39
CA LEU A 7 -20.88 9.40 -11.52
C LEU A 7 -20.43 8.17 -12.33
N HIS A 8 -21.27 7.70 -13.25
CA HIS A 8 -20.95 6.58 -14.13
C HIS A 8 -19.73 6.87 -15.03
N GLY A 9 -19.63 8.09 -15.57
CA GLY A 9 -18.50 8.56 -16.36
C GLY A 9 -17.19 8.56 -15.56
N ILE A 10 -17.22 9.09 -14.33
CA ILE A 10 -16.07 9.13 -13.42
C ILE A 10 -15.58 7.70 -13.08
N LEU A 11 -16.50 6.81 -12.71
CA LEU A 11 -16.16 5.41 -12.37
C LEU A 11 -15.53 4.68 -13.56
N LYS A 12 -16.05 4.89 -14.77
CA LYS A 12 -15.49 4.32 -16.00
C LYS A 12 -14.09 4.85 -16.29
N LYS A 13 -13.85 6.16 -16.11
CA LYS A 13 -12.52 6.78 -16.26
C LYS A 13 -11.51 6.19 -15.28
N VAL A 14 -11.86 6.10 -14.00
CA VAL A 14 -11.01 5.49 -12.95
C VAL A 14 -10.67 4.03 -13.27
N MET A 15 -11.65 3.25 -13.73
CA MET A 15 -11.42 1.87 -14.14
C MET A 15 -10.43 1.76 -15.31
N ILE A 16 -10.57 2.63 -16.33
CA ILE A 16 -9.65 2.66 -17.48
C ILE A 16 -8.23 3.00 -17.04
N MET A 17 -8.07 3.98 -16.16
CA MET A 17 -6.76 4.36 -15.61
C MET A 17 -6.10 3.21 -14.86
N LYS A 18 -6.83 2.52 -13.98
CA LYS A 18 -6.33 1.35 -13.24
C LYS A 18 -5.89 0.22 -14.18
N LYS A 19 -6.67 -0.06 -15.23
CA LYS A 19 -6.30 -1.07 -16.24
C LYS A 19 -5.04 -0.67 -17.00
N LYS A 20 -4.90 0.60 -17.41
CA LYS A 20 -3.68 1.08 -18.06
C LYS A 20 -2.47 0.92 -17.14
N CYS A 21 -2.55 1.36 -15.89
CA CYS A 21 -1.49 1.22 -14.91
C CYS A 21 -1.07 -0.25 -14.76
N ALA A 22 -2.01 -1.15 -14.56
CA ALA A 22 -1.76 -2.59 -14.43
C ALA A 22 -1.15 -3.21 -15.69
N LEU A 23 -1.58 -2.78 -16.90
CA LEU A 23 -1.02 -3.24 -18.18
C LEU A 23 0.46 -2.86 -18.30
N TYR A 24 0.84 -1.65 -17.89
CA TYR A 24 2.27 -1.26 -17.92
C TYR A 24 3.08 -1.98 -16.86
N ALA A 25 2.55 -2.17 -15.65
CA ALA A 25 3.18 -2.99 -14.61
C ALA A 25 3.42 -4.42 -15.09
N SER A 26 2.47 -5.04 -15.81
CA SER A 26 2.58 -6.41 -16.31
C SER A 26 3.75 -6.63 -17.28
N LYS A 27 4.23 -5.56 -17.97
CA LYS A 27 5.39 -5.64 -18.87
C LYS A 27 6.71 -5.82 -18.11
N LEU A 28 6.76 -5.45 -16.83
CA LEU A 28 7.94 -5.62 -15.97
C LEU A 28 8.04 -7.04 -15.42
N VAL A 29 6.95 -7.80 -15.42
CA VAL A 29 6.91 -9.18 -14.95
C VAL A 29 7.40 -10.13 -16.04
N LYS A 30 8.38 -10.99 -15.69
CA LYS A 30 8.96 -12.00 -16.59
C LYS A 30 8.71 -13.40 -16.05
N ASP A 31 8.75 -14.40 -16.94
CA ASP A 31 8.66 -15.80 -16.52
C ASP A 31 9.83 -16.17 -15.60
N GLY A 32 9.57 -17.04 -14.65
CA GLY A 32 10.51 -17.46 -13.61
C GLY A 32 10.51 -16.60 -12.35
N MET A 33 9.91 -15.40 -12.38
CA MET A 33 9.92 -14.46 -11.24
C MET A 33 9.04 -14.92 -10.08
N VAL A 34 9.47 -14.54 -8.87
CA VAL A 34 8.63 -14.44 -7.69
C VAL A 34 8.11 -13.00 -7.59
N VAL A 35 6.80 -12.83 -7.68
CA VAL A 35 6.13 -11.54 -7.77
C VAL A 35 5.32 -11.26 -6.51
N GLY A 36 5.62 -10.14 -5.85
CA GLY A 36 4.81 -9.62 -4.73
C GLY A 36 3.58 -8.87 -5.27
N LEU A 37 2.40 -9.21 -4.79
CA LEU A 37 1.16 -8.57 -5.20
C LEU A 37 0.37 -8.10 -3.97
N GLY A 38 0.26 -6.81 -3.78
CA GLY A 38 -0.53 -6.19 -2.72
C GLY A 38 -2.04 -6.38 -2.87
N GLY A 39 -2.81 -5.43 -2.40
CA GLY A 39 -4.26 -5.47 -2.46
C GLY A 39 -4.87 -4.48 -3.47
N GLY A 40 -6.19 -4.58 -3.64
CA GLY A 40 -6.98 -3.61 -4.37
C GLY A 40 -7.22 -3.89 -5.85
N SER A 41 -8.03 -3.03 -6.47
CA SER A 41 -8.55 -3.27 -7.83
C SER A 41 -7.50 -3.17 -8.93
N THR A 42 -6.48 -2.33 -8.77
CA THR A 42 -5.37 -2.23 -9.75
C THR A 42 -4.58 -3.54 -9.80
N ILE A 43 -4.31 -4.12 -8.62
CA ILE A 43 -3.64 -5.42 -8.50
C ILE A 43 -4.49 -6.54 -9.10
N SER A 44 -5.82 -6.50 -8.92
CA SER A 44 -6.71 -7.48 -9.56
C SER A 44 -6.60 -7.46 -11.09
N TYR A 45 -6.47 -6.27 -11.70
CA TYR A 45 -6.21 -6.17 -13.14
C TYR A 45 -4.81 -6.65 -13.53
N LEU A 46 -3.81 -6.40 -12.69
CA LEU A 46 -2.46 -6.89 -12.93
C LEU A 46 -2.43 -8.42 -12.96
N ILE A 47 -3.11 -9.09 -12.03
CA ILE A 47 -3.24 -10.55 -12.02
C ILE A 47 -3.82 -11.06 -13.34
N ASP A 48 -4.87 -10.42 -13.86
CA ASP A 48 -5.48 -10.82 -15.14
C ASP A 48 -4.50 -10.71 -16.33
N TYR A 49 -3.60 -9.72 -16.30
CA TYR A 49 -2.58 -9.56 -17.35
C TYR A 49 -1.38 -10.50 -17.22
N VAL A 50 -1.12 -11.06 -16.05
CA VAL A 50 0.05 -11.94 -15.81
C VAL A 50 -0.32 -13.40 -15.57
N LYS A 51 -1.61 -13.77 -15.58
CA LYS A 51 -2.10 -15.12 -15.25
C LYS A 51 -1.54 -16.25 -16.13
N ASP A 52 -1.15 -15.93 -17.37
CA ASP A 52 -0.61 -16.90 -18.33
C ASP A 52 0.93 -16.96 -18.32
N LYS A 53 1.58 -16.24 -17.39
CA LYS A 53 3.03 -16.26 -17.20
C LYS A 53 3.44 -17.34 -16.20
N ASP A 54 4.62 -17.91 -16.40
CA ASP A 54 5.23 -18.85 -15.44
C ASP A 54 5.86 -18.08 -14.27
N ILE A 55 5.04 -17.67 -13.32
CA ILE A 55 5.47 -16.91 -12.14
C ILE A 55 4.95 -17.54 -10.84
N LYS A 56 5.62 -17.23 -9.75
CA LYS A 56 5.13 -17.51 -8.39
C LYS A 56 4.72 -16.21 -7.72
N VAL A 57 3.67 -16.26 -6.92
CA VAL A 57 3.11 -15.04 -6.27
C VAL A 57 3.21 -15.14 -4.76
N VAL A 58 3.56 -14.04 -4.11
CA VAL A 58 3.35 -13.81 -2.67
C VAL A 58 2.44 -12.61 -2.49
N SER A 59 1.60 -12.63 -1.46
CA SER A 59 0.68 -11.51 -1.21
C SER A 59 0.34 -11.35 0.26
N PRO A 60 0.27 -10.10 0.78
CA PRO A 60 -0.22 -9.81 2.12
C PRO A 60 -1.76 -9.83 2.18
N SER A 61 -2.43 -9.88 1.04
CA SER A 61 -3.89 -9.80 0.94
C SER A 61 -4.51 -11.16 0.66
N SER A 62 -5.30 -11.67 1.60
CA SER A 62 -6.07 -12.92 1.42
C SER A 62 -6.98 -12.88 0.19
N LYS A 63 -7.56 -11.72 -0.14
CA LYS A 63 -8.36 -11.54 -1.36
C LYS A 63 -7.52 -11.71 -2.63
N THR A 64 -6.31 -11.18 -2.63
CA THR A 64 -5.36 -11.31 -3.74
C THR A 64 -4.87 -12.76 -3.88
N VAL A 65 -4.57 -13.44 -2.78
CA VAL A 65 -4.23 -14.87 -2.75
C VAL A 65 -5.33 -15.71 -3.43
N LEU A 66 -6.57 -15.55 -2.98
CA LEU A 66 -7.71 -16.29 -3.55
C LEU A 66 -7.91 -15.99 -5.04
N LEU A 67 -7.74 -14.74 -5.46
CA LEU A 67 -7.86 -14.37 -6.88
C LEU A 67 -6.73 -14.98 -7.71
N ALA A 68 -5.48 -14.90 -7.26
CA ALA A 68 -4.32 -15.48 -7.95
C ALA A 68 -4.47 -17.01 -8.12
N GLN A 69 -4.88 -17.71 -7.07
CA GLN A 69 -5.18 -19.15 -7.13
C GLN A 69 -6.31 -19.48 -8.11
N LYS A 70 -7.39 -18.68 -8.09
CA LYS A 70 -8.52 -18.85 -9.03
C LYS A 70 -8.09 -18.65 -10.49
N MET A 71 -7.09 -17.79 -10.73
CA MET A 71 -6.52 -17.53 -12.05
C MET A 71 -5.42 -18.53 -12.45
N GLY A 72 -5.15 -19.56 -11.63
CA GLY A 72 -4.19 -20.63 -11.92
C GLY A 72 -2.74 -20.31 -11.56
N LEU A 73 -2.47 -19.17 -10.90
CA LEU A 73 -1.12 -18.82 -10.48
C LEU A 73 -0.69 -19.62 -9.24
N THR A 74 0.58 -19.98 -9.18
CA THR A 74 1.19 -20.60 -8.00
C THR A 74 1.40 -19.57 -6.91
N VAL A 75 0.73 -19.70 -5.77
CA VAL A 75 0.88 -18.82 -4.62
C VAL A 75 1.76 -19.49 -3.56
N LEU A 76 2.83 -18.80 -3.16
CA LEU A 76 3.74 -19.21 -2.11
C LEU A 76 3.27 -18.64 -0.75
N ASN A 77 3.56 -19.35 0.32
CA ASN A 77 3.41 -18.80 1.66
C ASN A 77 4.59 -17.89 1.95
N THR A 78 4.31 -16.62 2.24
CA THR A 78 5.31 -15.56 2.51
C THR A 78 6.32 -15.97 3.58
N GLN A 79 5.90 -16.78 4.57
CA GLN A 79 6.77 -17.28 5.65
C GLN A 79 7.99 -18.09 5.16
N TYR A 80 7.90 -18.66 3.95
CA TYR A 80 8.96 -19.53 3.40
C TYR A 80 9.66 -18.92 2.18
N VAL A 81 9.49 -17.61 1.96
CA VAL A 81 10.10 -16.85 0.87
C VAL A 81 11.04 -15.83 1.47
N ASP A 82 12.25 -15.76 0.95
CA ASP A 82 13.30 -14.83 1.38
C ASP A 82 13.70 -13.82 0.29
N HIS A 83 13.20 -14.02 -0.94
CA HIS A 83 13.46 -13.13 -2.08
C HIS A 83 12.22 -12.96 -2.95
N VAL A 84 12.02 -11.74 -3.44
CA VAL A 84 10.97 -11.34 -4.39
C VAL A 84 11.62 -10.49 -5.48
N ASP A 85 11.49 -10.88 -6.75
CA ASP A 85 12.12 -10.13 -7.85
C ASP A 85 11.49 -8.75 -8.03
N ILE A 86 10.17 -8.67 -7.96
CA ILE A 86 9.42 -7.42 -8.10
C ILE A 86 8.11 -7.50 -7.32
N ALA A 87 7.77 -6.43 -6.63
CA ALA A 87 6.47 -6.32 -5.95
C ALA A 87 5.69 -5.08 -6.39
N PHE A 88 4.38 -5.23 -6.52
CA PHE A 88 3.45 -4.16 -6.89
C PHE A 88 2.38 -4.00 -5.83
N ASP A 89 2.07 -2.74 -5.50
CA ASP A 89 1.02 -2.44 -4.54
C ASP A 89 0.31 -1.12 -4.87
N GLY A 90 -0.76 -0.81 -4.16
CA GLY A 90 -1.39 0.50 -4.11
C GLY A 90 -0.93 1.30 -2.89
N CYS A 91 -1.30 2.58 -2.86
CA CYS A 91 -1.20 3.40 -1.66
C CYS A 91 -2.36 4.40 -1.62
N ASP A 92 -2.52 5.09 -0.49
CA ASP A 92 -3.50 6.16 -0.36
C ASP A 92 -2.91 7.50 -0.77
N GLU A 93 -1.65 7.75 -0.41
CA GLU A 93 -0.86 8.91 -0.84
C GLU A 93 0.57 8.47 -1.14
N VAL A 94 1.21 9.14 -2.12
CA VAL A 94 2.65 9.03 -2.40
C VAL A 94 3.21 10.39 -2.78
N ASP A 95 4.43 10.69 -2.33
CA ASP A 95 5.07 11.97 -2.63
C ASP A 95 6.20 11.87 -3.67
N SER A 96 6.74 13.04 -4.05
CA SER A 96 7.83 13.15 -5.03
C SER A 96 9.14 12.47 -4.58
N HIS A 97 9.30 12.18 -3.29
CA HIS A 97 10.43 11.47 -2.70
C HIS A 97 10.18 9.96 -2.52
N LEU A 98 9.03 9.46 -3.02
CA LEU A 98 8.58 8.08 -2.85
C LEU A 98 8.32 7.69 -1.38
N ASN A 99 7.95 8.64 -0.52
CA ASN A 99 7.30 8.30 0.74
C ASN A 99 5.83 8.01 0.44
N ALA A 100 5.25 7.01 1.12
CA ALA A 100 3.84 6.68 0.92
C ALA A 100 3.10 6.46 2.23
N LEU A 101 1.78 6.68 2.20
CA LEU A 101 0.82 6.30 3.22
C LEU A 101 -0.06 5.17 2.70
N LYS A 102 -0.19 4.10 3.50
CA LYS A 102 -0.96 2.90 3.20
C LYS A 102 -1.86 2.54 4.38
N SER A 103 -2.98 3.24 4.50
CA SER A 103 -3.87 3.17 5.67
C SER A 103 -4.83 1.97 5.69
N GLY A 104 -4.63 0.98 4.81
CA GLY A 104 -5.47 -0.23 4.72
C GLY A 104 -5.44 -1.14 5.95
N GLY A 105 -4.34 -1.11 6.73
CA GLY A 105 -4.20 -1.86 7.98
C GLY A 105 -3.49 -3.21 7.85
N ILE A 106 -2.86 -3.49 6.71
CA ILE A 106 -2.01 -4.68 6.46
C ILE A 106 -0.56 -4.27 6.15
N HIS A 107 -0.18 -3.06 6.54
CA HIS A 107 1.09 -2.42 6.20
C HIS A 107 2.32 -3.20 6.69
N THR A 108 2.24 -3.87 7.82
CA THR A 108 3.34 -4.71 8.33
C THR A 108 3.64 -5.85 7.38
N GLN A 109 2.62 -6.58 6.92
CA GLN A 109 2.77 -7.64 5.93
C GLN A 109 3.26 -7.12 4.58
N GLU A 110 2.78 -5.95 4.16
CA GLU A 110 3.22 -5.28 2.94
C GLU A 110 4.70 -4.91 3.01
N LYS A 111 5.19 -4.40 4.16
CA LYS A 111 6.61 -4.08 4.37
C LYS A 111 7.50 -5.31 4.44
N ILE A 112 7.02 -6.42 4.99
CA ILE A 112 7.75 -7.69 4.97
C ILE A 112 8.02 -8.08 3.49
N ILE A 113 7.01 -8.04 2.63
CA ILE A 113 7.20 -8.34 1.21
C ILE A 113 8.11 -7.31 0.54
N ALA A 114 7.94 -6.02 0.85
CA ALA A 114 8.78 -4.96 0.33
C ALA A 114 10.26 -5.15 0.71
N SER A 115 10.54 -5.67 1.92
CA SER A 115 11.91 -5.91 2.39
C SER A 115 12.62 -7.07 1.68
N MET A 116 11.86 -7.96 1.06
CA MET A 116 12.38 -9.09 0.27
C MET A 116 12.48 -8.74 -1.23
N ALA A 117 11.86 -7.64 -1.67
CA ALA A 117 11.73 -7.30 -3.08
C ALA A 117 12.94 -6.48 -3.58
N ASP A 118 13.49 -6.88 -4.74
CA ASP A 118 14.49 -6.06 -5.44
C ASP A 118 13.87 -4.73 -5.92
N GLU A 119 12.63 -4.80 -6.42
CA GLU A 119 11.83 -3.62 -6.77
C GLU A 119 10.48 -3.66 -6.05
N TYR A 120 10.14 -2.58 -5.33
CA TYR A 120 8.81 -2.37 -4.73
C TYR A 120 8.18 -1.13 -5.33
N ILE A 121 7.20 -1.33 -6.21
CA ILE A 121 6.60 -0.29 -7.07
C ILE A 121 5.14 -0.07 -6.70
N VAL A 122 4.75 1.17 -6.41
CA VAL A 122 3.34 1.51 -6.20
C VAL A 122 2.68 1.93 -7.51
N LEU A 123 1.42 1.47 -7.68
CA LEU A 123 0.56 1.72 -8.83
C LEU A 123 -0.49 2.75 -8.46
N VAL A 124 -0.40 3.95 -9.00
CA VAL A 124 -1.22 5.09 -8.57
C VAL A 124 -1.83 5.87 -9.72
N ASP A 125 -2.98 6.46 -9.48
CA ASP A 125 -3.51 7.54 -10.30
C ASP A 125 -3.08 8.91 -9.74
N GLU A 126 -3.22 9.95 -10.58
CA GLU A 126 -2.76 11.31 -10.27
C GLU A 126 -3.37 11.88 -8.97
N SER A 127 -4.56 11.43 -8.56
CA SER A 127 -5.21 11.94 -7.33
C SER A 127 -4.49 11.54 -6.05
N LYS A 128 -3.60 10.55 -6.11
CA LYS A 128 -2.83 10.03 -4.97
C LYS A 128 -1.40 10.56 -4.92
N PHE A 129 -0.95 11.20 -5.99
CA PHE A 129 0.38 11.79 -6.06
C PHE A 129 0.34 13.23 -5.56
N HIS A 130 1.27 13.57 -4.67
CA HIS A 130 1.46 14.89 -4.10
C HIS A 130 2.94 15.26 -4.12
N GLU A 131 3.28 16.53 -4.07
CA GLU A 131 4.68 16.96 -3.94
C GLU A 131 5.27 16.53 -2.58
N THR A 132 4.45 16.63 -1.52
CA THR A 132 4.70 16.08 -0.18
C THR A 132 3.44 15.40 0.33
N LEU A 133 3.55 14.39 1.22
CA LEU A 133 2.40 13.74 1.81
C LEU A 133 1.48 14.75 2.50
N THR A 134 0.19 14.62 2.28
CA THR A 134 -0.81 15.58 2.79
C THR A 134 -1.41 15.18 4.12
N PHE A 135 -1.26 13.91 4.53
CA PHE A 135 -1.83 13.33 5.75
C PHE A 135 -3.36 13.49 5.85
N LYS A 136 -4.05 13.50 4.69
CA LYS A 136 -5.53 13.48 4.65
C LYS A 136 -6.12 12.16 5.10
N VAL A 137 -5.32 11.09 5.02
CA VAL A 137 -5.63 9.79 5.59
C VAL A 137 -4.78 9.57 6.85
N PRO A 138 -5.25 8.76 7.82
CA PRO A 138 -4.51 8.55 9.05
C PRO A 138 -3.21 7.78 8.82
N VAL A 139 -2.21 8.05 9.66
CA VAL A 139 -1.12 7.10 9.90
C VAL A 139 -1.68 5.99 10.76
N VAL A 140 -1.70 4.77 10.22
CA VAL A 140 -2.12 3.60 10.99
C VAL A 140 -0.92 3.10 11.78
N VAL A 141 -1.09 2.91 13.07
CA VAL A 141 -0.07 2.36 13.96
C VAL A 141 -0.55 1.01 14.47
N GLU A 142 0.19 -0.03 14.13
CA GLU A 142 -0.08 -1.39 14.63
C GLU A 142 0.59 -1.57 16.00
N VAL A 143 -0.21 -1.98 17.00
CA VAL A 143 0.19 -1.95 18.41
C VAL A 143 -0.14 -3.28 19.09
N LEU A 144 0.81 -3.83 19.86
CA LEU A 144 0.55 -4.95 20.72
C LEU A 144 -0.61 -4.63 21.69
N PRO A 145 -1.62 -5.50 21.87
CA PRO A 145 -2.80 -5.21 22.67
C PRO A 145 -2.50 -4.69 24.08
N LYS A 146 -1.48 -5.24 24.74
CA LYS A 146 -1.06 -4.81 26.09
C LYS A 146 -0.42 -3.42 26.13
N ALA A 147 0.02 -2.89 24.99
CA ALA A 147 0.65 -1.58 24.91
C ALA A 147 -0.34 -0.45 24.55
N TYR A 148 -1.62 -0.75 24.28
CA TYR A 148 -2.61 0.20 23.81
C TYR A 148 -2.59 1.54 24.56
N SER A 149 -2.80 1.50 25.89
CA SER A 149 -2.95 2.73 26.67
C SER A 149 -1.67 3.58 26.72
N VAL A 150 -0.51 2.93 26.81
CA VAL A 150 0.78 3.66 26.88
C VAL A 150 1.15 4.24 25.52
N VAL A 151 0.92 3.51 24.43
CA VAL A 151 1.18 4.00 23.06
C VAL A 151 0.21 5.13 22.72
N LYS A 152 -1.10 4.96 22.96
CA LYS A 152 -2.10 6.01 22.75
C LYS A 152 -1.69 7.32 23.42
N LYS A 153 -1.33 7.28 24.71
CA LYS A 153 -0.88 8.46 25.46
C LYS A 153 0.38 9.11 24.87
N LYS A 154 1.30 8.31 24.31
CA LYS A 154 2.51 8.85 23.66
C LYS A 154 2.18 9.51 22.32
N LEU A 155 1.28 8.91 21.53
CA LEU A 155 0.82 9.46 20.26
C LEU A 155 0.09 10.81 20.45
N GLU A 156 -0.78 10.90 21.48
CA GLU A 156 -1.44 12.16 21.86
C GLU A 156 -0.45 13.26 22.28
N LYS A 157 0.66 12.91 22.94
CA LYS A 157 1.75 13.86 23.26
C LYS A 157 2.53 14.35 22.04
N LEU A 158 2.47 13.62 20.92
CA LEU A 158 3.00 14.06 19.62
C LEU A 158 1.97 14.87 18.82
N ASN A 159 0.90 15.33 19.46
CA ASN A 159 -0.24 16.03 18.85
C ASN A 159 -0.99 15.17 17.82
N GLY A 160 -0.93 13.83 17.92
CA GLY A 160 -1.76 12.94 17.14
C GLY A 160 -3.17 12.85 17.71
N ASN A 161 -4.19 13.03 16.87
CA ASN A 161 -5.56 12.66 17.22
C ASN A 161 -5.71 11.16 16.99
N VAL A 162 -5.92 10.38 18.07
CA VAL A 162 -5.83 8.92 18.06
C VAL A 162 -7.22 8.30 18.16
N GLU A 163 -7.58 7.53 17.14
CA GLU A 163 -8.81 6.77 17.11
C GLU A 163 -8.50 5.27 17.07
N LEU A 164 -9.23 4.49 17.87
CA LEU A 164 -9.15 3.04 17.83
C LEU A 164 -9.99 2.54 16.66
N ARG A 165 -9.35 1.82 15.71
CA ARG A 165 -10.07 1.31 14.54
C ARG A 165 -11.07 0.24 14.94
N THR A 166 -12.31 0.41 14.51
CA THR A 166 -13.40 -0.53 14.75
C THR A 166 -13.82 -1.24 13.47
N ALA A 167 -14.40 -2.42 13.61
CA ALA A 167 -14.97 -3.14 12.47
C ALA A 167 -16.32 -2.53 12.07
N SER A 168 -16.57 -2.38 10.77
CA SER A 168 -17.83 -1.83 10.24
C SER A 168 -19.01 -2.81 10.34
N ASN A 169 -18.73 -4.11 10.31
CA ASN A 169 -19.74 -5.17 10.22
C ASN A 169 -19.81 -6.07 11.48
N LYS A 170 -19.09 -5.70 12.53
CA LYS A 170 -19.01 -6.45 13.79
C LYS A 170 -18.79 -5.46 14.93
N ASP A 171 -19.48 -5.64 16.03
CA ASP A 171 -19.15 -4.90 17.26
C ASP A 171 -17.78 -5.33 17.78
N GLY A 172 -16.88 -4.36 17.97
CA GLY A 172 -15.53 -4.56 18.47
C GLY A 172 -14.43 -3.93 17.62
N PHE A 173 -13.20 -4.17 18.05
CA PHE A 173 -12.02 -3.62 17.41
C PHE A 173 -11.64 -4.38 16.15
N LEU A 174 -11.11 -3.66 15.17
CA LEU A 174 -10.45 -4.27 14.03
C LEU A 174 -9.01 -4.61 14.44
N MET A 175 -8.67 -5.88 14.34
CA MET A 175 -7.33 -6.39 14.63
C MET A 175 -6.60 -6.67 13.34
N SER A 176 -5.25 -6.58 13.35
CA SER A 176 -4.44 -7.12 12.26
C SER A 176 -4.55 -8.64 12.19
N ASP A 177 -4.07 -9.25 11.11
CA ASP A 177 -4.07 -10.71 10.94
C ASP A 177 -3.22 -11.40 12.04
N GLU A 178 -2.24 -10.71 12.62
CA GLU A 178 -1.41 -11.16 13.75
C GLU A 178 -2.04 -10.90 15.13
N GLY A 179 -3.27 -10.37 15.17
CA GLY A 179 -3.99 -10.12 16.43
C GLY A 179 -3.53 -8.85 17.17
N ASN A 180 -2.95 -7.90 16.47
CA ASN A 180 -2.56 -6.60 17.01
C ASN A 180 -3.67 -5.57 16.83
N ILE A 181 -3.69 -4.53 17.68
CA ILE A 181 -4.61 -3.40 17.62
C ILE A 181 -4.15 -2.44 16.50
N LEU A 182 -5.09 -1.85 15.77
CA LEU A 182 -4.84 -0.81 14.80
C LEU A 182 -5.36 0.54 15.33
N LEU A 183 -4.46 1.52 15.42
CA LEU A 183 -4.76 2.90 15.78
C LEU A 183 -4.71 3.77 14.54
N ASP A 184 -5.77 4.51 14.26
CA ASP A 184 -5.79 5.57 13.26
C ASP A 184 -5.33 6.87 13.92
N VAL A 185 -4.22 7.43 13.45
CA VAL A 185 -3.62 8.62 14.05
C VAL A 185 -3.56 9.73 13.00
N TYR A 186 -4.29 10.80 13.27
CA TYR A 186 -4.30 11.98 12.41
C TYR A 186 -3.30 13.00 12.95
N PHE A 187 -2.34 13.36 12.12
CA PHE A 187 -1.32 14.37 12.41
C PHE A 187 -1.54 15.59 11.53
N ASP A 188 -1.47 16.78 12.15
CA ASP A 188 -1.48 18.05 11.43
C ASP A 188 -0.05 18.59 11.31
N GLY A 189 0.29 19.11 10.12
CA GLY A 189 1.52 19.88 9.91
C GLY A 189 2.82 19.08 10.09
N VAL A 190 2.86 17.83 9.67
CA VAL A 190 4.08 17.01 9.68
C VAL A 190 5.14 17.62 8.77
N GLN A 191 6.25 18.07 9.34
CA GLN A 191 7.35 18.68 8.60
C GLN A 191 8.47 17.70 8.25
N ASP A 192 8.70 16.69 9.11
CA ASP A 192 9.72 15.66 8.91
C ASP A 192 9.09 14.27 9.06
N ILE A 193 8.77 13.69 7.90
CA ILE A 193 8.12 12.37 7.78
C ILE A 193 9.04 11.27 8.31
N ARG A 194 10.35 11.39 8.07
CA ARG A 194 11.35 10.41 8.51
C ARG A 194 11.46 10.40 10.03
N LEU A 195 11.57 11.59 10.64
CA LEU A 195 11.62 11.72 12.08
C LEU A 195 10.34 11.22 12.74
N LEU A 196 9.17 11.54 12.16
CA LEU A 196 7.90 11.00 12.65
C LEU A 196 7.90 9.48 12.64
N ASN A 197 8.22 8.86 11.49
CA ASN A 197 8.24 7.40 11.35
C ASN A 197 9.20 6.74 12.36
N GLN A 198 10.42 7.25 12.49
CA GLN A 198 11.39 6.75 13.46
C GLN A 198 10.87 6.88 14.90
N THR A 199 10.29 8.03 15.25
CA THR A 199 9.73 8.28 16.59
C THR A 199 8.62 7.27 16.92
N LEU A 200 7.74 6.98 15.97
CA LEU A 200 6.67 6.02 16.14
C LEU A 200 7.20 4.59 16.34
N LEU A 201 8.12 4.15 15.48
CA LEU A 201 8.71 2.81 15.52
C LEU A 201 9.56 2.56 16.78
N MET A 202 10.13 3.61 17.38
CA MET A 202 10.89 3.51 18.64
C MET A 202 10.02 3.40 19.90
N MET A 203 8.69 3.47 19.79
CA MET A 203 7.79 3.32 20.92
C MET A 203 7.65 1.84 21.32
N PRO A 204 8.00 1.44 22.56
CA PRO A 204 7.75 0.07 23.02
C PRO A 204 6.27 -0.31 22.85
N GLY A 205 6.03 -1.40 22.14
CA GLY A 205 4.70 -1.91 21.85
C GLY A 205 4.13 -1.53 20.48
N VAL A 206 4.74 -0.61 19.76
CA VAL A 206 4.48 -0.40 18.33
C VAL A 206 5.14 -1.54 17.56
N VAL A 207 4.36 -2.18 16.69
CA VAL A 207 4.82 -3.23 15.79
C VAL A 207 5.31 -2.60 14.49
N ASP A 208 4.46 -1.76 13.88
CA ASP A 208 4.80 -1.01 12.65
C ASP A 208 3.83 0.17 12.43
N THR A 209 4.11 0.95 11.40
CA THR A 209 3.31 2.10 10.97
C THR A 209 2.98 2.02 9.49
N SER A 210 1.91 2.68 9.07
CA SER A 210 1.53 2.78 7.66
C SER A 210 2.35 3.79 6.83
N LEU A 211 3.37 4.40 7.43
CA LEU A 211 4.34 5.24 6.73
C LEU A 211 5.40 4.37 6.04
N PHE A 212 5.48 4.45 4.73
CA PHE A 212 6.49 3.81 3.91
C PHE A 212 7.55 4.86 3.55
N VAL A 213 8.61 4.90 4.34
CA VAL A 213 9.73 5.85 4.20
C VAL A 213 10.97 5.06 3.79
N ASP A 214 11.63 5.45 2.69
CA ASP A 214 12.79 4.76 2.11
C ASP A 214 12.52 3.29 1.69
N ILE A 215 11.28 2.94 1.42
CA ILE A 215 10.89 1.56 1.06
C ILE A 215 10.66 1.44 -0.44
N LEU A 216 9.87 2.35 -1.02
CA LEU A 216 9.53 2.29 -2.45
C LEU A 216 10.78 2.47 -3.31
N THR A 217 10.95 1.62 -4.31
CA THR A 217 11.97 1.78 -5.35
C THR A 217 11.46 2.58 -6.54
N GLY A 218 10.14 2.62 -6.74
CA GLY A 218 9.52 3.38 -7.81
C GLY A 218 8.01 3.51 -7.69
N MET A 219 7.43 4.26 -8.62
CA MET A 219 5.98 4.32 -8.83
C MET A 219 5.65 4.32 -10.33
N ILE A 220 4.50 3.76 -10.66
CA ILE A 220 3.84 3.92 -11.96
C ILE A 220 2.61 4.78 -11.74
N LEU A 221 2.61 5.96 -12.33
CA LEU A 221 1.56 6.96 -12.24
C LEU A 221 0.78 7.02 -13.55
N VAL A 222 -0.54 6.99 -13.47
CA VAL A 222 -1.43 7.18 -14.61
C VAL A 222 -2.25 8.44 -14.46
N ASN A 223 -2.32 9.23 -15.54
CA ASN A 223 -3.19 10.40 -15.65
C ASN A 223 -3.76 10.51 -17.07
N ASP A 224 -4.43 11.62 -17.35
CA ASP A 224 -5.03 11.88 -18.68
C ASP A 224 -4.01 12.04 -19.80
N LYS A 225 -2.75 12.38 -19.48
CA LYS A 225 -1.65 12.54 -20.45
C LYS A 225 -0.96 11.23 -20.80
N GLY A 226 -1.07 10.20 -19.93
CA GLY A 226 -0.42 8.91 -20.18
C GLY A 226 -0.11 8.12 -18.93
N VAL A 227 0.88 7.23 -19.08
CA VAL A 227 1.45 6.44 -17.99
C VAL A 227 2.92 6.82 -17.86
N PHE A 228 3.35 7.06 -16.64
CA PHE A 228 4.69 7.53 -16.31
C PHE A 228 5.30 6.60 -15.26
N LYS A 229 6.60 6.38 -15.32
CA LYS A 229 7.35 5.73 -14.24
C LYS A 229 8.29 6.76 -13.61
N LYS A 230 8.45 6.65 -12.31
CA LYS A 230 9.48 7.35 -11.54
C LYS A 230 10.22 6.32 -10.70
N GLU A 231 11.53 6.35 -10.74
CA GLU A 231 12.43 5.58 -9.89
C GLU A 231 12.97 6.46 -8.77
N ARG A 232 13.49 5.85 -7.73
CA ARG A 232 14.11 6.59 -6.63
C ARG A 232 15.25 7.44 -7.18
N ASN A 233 15.26 8.73 -6.80
CA ASN A 233 16.22 9.73 -7.26
C ASN A 233 16.18 10.04 -8.78
N GLY A 234 15.19 9.55 -9.50
CA GLY A 234 14.95 9.83 -10.91
C GLY A 234 13.82 10.83 -11.16
N GLU A 235 13.74 11.34 -12.37
CA GLU A 235 12.61 12.11 -12.86
C GLU A 235 11.53 11.20 -13.43
N PHE A 236 10.33 11.75 -13.64
CA PHE A 236 9.27 11.04 -14.35
C PHE A 236 9.64 10.87 -15.83
N TYR A 237 9.44 9.66 -16.36
CA TYR A 237 9.51 9.40 -17.79
C TYR A 237 8.26 8.65 -18.27
N ALA A 238 7.86 8.90 -19.52
CA ALA A 238 6.71 8.25 -20.14
C ALA A 238 7.00 6.78 -20.47
N LEU A 239 6.02 5.90 -20.26
CA LEU A 239 6.06 4.47 -20.56
C LEU A 239 5.33 4.12 -21.86
#